data_102f97e5684c9b488473f35622812a42
#
_entry.id   102f97e5684c9b488473f35622812a42
#
_cell.length_a   1.000
_cell.length_b   1.000
_cell.length_c   1.000
_cell.angle_alpha   90.00
_cell.angle_beta   90.00
_cell.angle_gamma   90.00
#
_symmetry.space_group_name_H-M   'P 1'
#
loop_
_entity.id
_entity.type
_entity.pdbx_description
1 polymer ?
#
loop_
_entity_poly.entity_id
_entity_poly.type
_entity_poly.pdbx_seq_one_letter_code
_entity_poly.pdbx_strand_id
1 'polypeptide(L)'
;MINTFEKFSNTSSKKKRDSAGIVIIYHSKNSKPKILLVHATNGSWANPVMGIPKGKIEDGESPEDAAFRETYEETGILIKPNQVEPHTEIIQVYSGKTVINNIHYLICNINSLSEIGLTGLTVPKSQLQSGEIDWAGFIDIELAYSKIAAAQRIILDRFS
;
A
#
# COMPACT_ATOMS: atom_id res chain seq x y z
N MET A 1 10.03 -2.05 -38.23
CA MET A 1 10.21 -0.82 -38.03
C MET A 1 9.97 -0.31 -36.67
N ILE A 2 8.87 -0.58 -36.10
CA ILE A 2 8.55 -0.29 -34.81
C ILE A 2 9.51 -0.73 -33.83
N ASN A 3 10.09 -1.80 -34.09
CA ASN A 3 10.82 -2.51 -33.11
C ASN A 3 12.13 -1.90 -32.70
N THR A 4 12.75 -1.12 -33.55
CA THR A 4 14.02 -0.49 -33.22
C THR A 4 13.84 0.53 -32.11
N PHE A 5 12.79 1.29 -32.17
CA PHE A 5 12.54 2.29 -31.16
C PHE A 5 12.09 1.67 -29.85
N GLU A 6 11.27 0.64 -29.93
CA GLU A 6 10.83 -0.05 -28.73
C GLU A 6 11.99 -0.76 -28.03
N LYS A 7 12.89 -1.32 -28.79
CA LYS A 7 14.10 -1.91 -28.23
C LYS A 7 14.91 -0.88 -27.50
N PHE A 8 15.08 0.27 -28.08
CA PHE A 8 15.81 1.33 -27.45
C PHE A 8 15.17 1.76 -26.16
N SER A 9 13.90 1.96 -26.13
CA SER A 9 13.18 2.32 -24.92
C SER A 9 13.35 1.29 -23.83
N ASN A 10 13.26 0.03 -24.18
CA ASN A 10 13.37 -1.05 -23.22
C ASN A 10 14.78 -1.25 -22.68
N THR A 11 15.79 -0.89 -23.46
CA THR A 11 17.15 -1.05 -23.00
C THR A 11 17.68 0.16 -22.26
N SER A 12 17.13 1.33 -22.51
CA SER A 12 17.67 2.56 -21.97
C SER A 12 16.93 3.10 -20.74
N SER A 13 15.71 2.68 -20.49
CA SER A 13 14.92 3.19 -19.38
C SER A 13 14.46 2.09 -18.46
N LYS A 14 14.33 2.41 -17.17
CA LYS A 14 13.71 1.52 -16.22
C LYS A 14 12.26 1.36 -16.63
N LYS A 15 11.80 0.11 -16.68
CA LYS A 15 10.43 -0.20 -16.98
C LYS A 15 9.54 0.37 -15.90
N LYS A 16 8.54 1.15 -16.29
CA LYS A 16 7.53 1.68 -15.38
C LYS A 16 6.73 0.53 -14.80
N ARG A 17 6.51 0.58 -13.50
CA ARG A 17 5.69 -0.40 -12.80
C ARG A 17 4.35 0.19 -12.43
N ASP A 18 3.36 -0.69 -12.33
CA ASP A 18 2.06 -0.35 -11.75
C ASP A 18 1.84 -1.29 -10.58
N SER A 19 1.52 -0.71 -9.45
CA SER A 19 1.18 -1.46 -8.24
C SER A 19 -0.15 -0.99 -7.69
N ALA A 20 -0.76 -1.79 -6.84
CA ALA A 20 -2.03 -1.47 -6.23
C ALA A 20 -2.07 -1.93 -4.78
N GLY A 21 -2.79 -1.18 -3.96
CA GLY A 21 -2.94 -1.48 -2.55
C GLY A 21 -4.16 -0.84 -1.94
N ILE A 22 -4.34 -1.04 -0.64
CA ILE A 22 -5.47 -0.47 0.08
C ILE A 22 -4.96 0.37 1.25
N VAL A 23 -5.45 1.60 1.31
CA VAL A 23 -5.25 2.49 2.45
C VAL A 23 -6.37 2.18 3.43
N ILE A 24 -6.02 1.57 4.57
CA ILE A 24 -7.00 1.21 5.59
C ILE A 24 -6.88 2.21 6.73
N ILE A 25 -7.95 2.95 6.98
CA ILE A 25 -7.99 3.98 8.02
C ILE A 25 -8.95 3.53 9.12
N TYR A 26 -8.44 3.48 10.34
CA TYR A 26 -9.21 3.13 11.51
C TYR A 26 -9.61 4.39 12.26
N HIS A 27 -10.91 4.63 12.34
CA HIS A 27 -11.51 5.76 13.04
C HIS A 27 -12.07 5.27 14.38
N SER A 28 -11.19 5.12 15.37
CA SER A 28 -11.68 4.70 16.68
C SER A 28 -12.33 5.87 17.40
N LYS A 29 -13.32 5.54 18.25
CA LYS A 29 -14.06 6.53 19.02
C LYS A 29 -13.12 7.27 19.96
N ASN A 30 -13.20 8.60 19.99
CA ASN A 30 -12.40 9.45 20.87
C ASN A 30 -10.88 9.37 20.66
N SER A 31 -10.46 8.99 19.46
CA SER A 31 -9.05 8.90 19.10
C SER A 31 -8.83 9.44 17.70
N LYS A 32 -7.60 9.89 17.43
CA LYS A 32 -7.23 10.33 16.09
C LYS A 32 -7.18 9.12 15.14
N PRO A 33 -7.40 9.34 13.83
CA PRO A 33 -7.36 8.25 12.88
C PRO A 33 -5.98 7.60 12.80
N LYS A 34 -5.99 6.31 12.51
CA LYS A 34 -4.77 5.50 12.34
C LYS A 34 -4.77 4.87 10.97
N ILE A 35 -3.60 4.70 10.42
CA ILE A 35 -3.42 4.04 9.12
C ILE A 35 -2.68 2.72 9.29
N LEU A 36 -3.10 1.70 8.53
CA LEU A 36 -2.39 0.43 8.52
C LEU A 36 -1.16 0.52 7.62
N LEU A 37 0.01 0.25 8.18
CA LEU A 37 1.26 0.20 7.44
C LEU A 37 1.92 -1.16 7.61
N VAL A 38 2.76 -1.53 6.64
CA VAL A 38 3.55 -2.76 6.67
C VAL A 38 5.04 -2.42 6.60
N HIS A 39 5.85 -3.29 7.19
CA HIS A 39 7.31 -3.21 7.12
C HIS A 39 7.84 -4.43 6.37
N ALA A 40 8.67 -4.19 5.36
CA ALA A 40 9.28 -5.26 4.59
C ALA A 40 10.39 -5.94 5.40
N THR A 41 10.48 -7.26 5.31
CA THR A 41 11.45 -8.07 6.04
C THR A 41 12.89 -7.63 5.80
N ASN A 42 13.22 -7.20 4.60
CA ASN A 42 14.56 -6.76 4.28
C ASN A 42 14.82 -5.28 4.58
N GLY A 43 13.84 -4.59 5.15
CA GLY A 43 13.98 -3.18 5.51
C GLY A 43 14.67 -2.98 6.86
N SER A 44 15.26 -1.80 7.05
CA SER A 44 15.91 -1.44 8.30
C SER A 44 14.89 -1.21 9.41
N TRP A 45 15.19 -1.61 10.63
CA TRP A 45 14.44 -1.24 11.82
C TRP A 45 15.07 -0.05 12.55
N ALA A 46 16.35 0.25 12.25
CA ALA A 46 16.99 1.45 12.83
C ALA A 46 16.39 2.72 12.26
N ASN A 47 16.11 2.72 10.95
CA ASN A 47 15.41 3.82 10.27
C ASN A 47 14.31 3.21 9.41
N PRO A 48 13.20 2.80 10.03
CA PRO A 48 12.18 2.04 9.32
C PRO A 48 11.47 2.89 8.27
N VAL A 49 11.30 2.31 7.08
CA VAL A 49 10.46 2.88 6.04
C VAL A 49 9.33 1.89 5.82
N MET A 50 8.13 2.36 6.07
CA MET A 50 6.92 1.54 5.96
C MET A 50 6.07 2.04 4.80
N GLY A 51 5.06 1.31 4.44
CA GLY A 51 4.13 1.69 3.39
C GLY A 51 2.79 1.02 3.55
N ILE A 52 1.85 1.40 2.70
CA ILE A 52 0.57 0.71 2.65
C ILE A 52 0.80 -0.70 2.10
N PRO A 53 -0.05 -1.68 2.45
CA PRO A 53 0.01 -2.99 1.81
C PRO A 53 -0.29 -2.83 0.32
N LYS A 54 0.61 -3.28 -0.52
CA LYS A 54 0.51 -3.14 -1.97
C LYS A 54 1.47 -4.06 -2.68
N GLY A 55 1.22 -4.29 -3.97
CA GLY A 55 2.15 -5.01 -4.80
C GLY A 55 1.83 -4.85 -6.28
N LYS A 56 2.54 -5.59 -7.10
CA LYS A 56 2.48 -5.47 -8.54
C LYS A 56 1.11 -5.88 -9.10
N ILE A 57 0.59 -5.08 -10.01
CA ILE A 57 -0.59 -5.45 -10.79
C ILE A 57 -0.16 -6.45 -11.85
N GLU A 58 -0.83 -7.60 -11.92
CA GLU A 58 -0.52 -8.65 -12.87
C GLU A 58 -1.23 -8.41 -14.20
N ASP A 59 -0.72 -9.05 -15.25
CA ASP A 59 -1.30 -8.92 -16.59
C ASP A 59 -2.78 -9.36 -16.58
N GLY A 60 -3.64 -8.53 -17.12
CA GLY A 60 -5.07 -8.81 -17.17
C GLY A 60 -5.83 -8.53 -15.88
N GLU A 61 -5.14 -8.13 -14.82
CA GLU A 61 -5.74 -7.83 -13.53
C GLU A 61 -6.09 -6.35 -13.45
N SER A 62 -7.27 -6.02 -12.90
CA SER A 62 -7.60 -4.63 -12.64
C SER A 62 -6.83 -4.11 -11.43
N PRO A 63 -6.60 -2.78 -11.33
CA PRO A 63 -5.98 -2.22 -10.13
C PRO A 63 -6.75 -2.56 -8.86
N GLU A 64 -8.08 -2.58 -8.91
CA GLU A 64 -8.92 -2.91 -7.77
C GLU A 64 -8.69 -4.36 -7.32
N ASP A 65 -8.72 -5.30 -8.27
CA ASP A 65 -8.50 -6.71 -7.93
C ASP A 65 -7.09 -6.92 -7.37
N ALA A 66 -6.10 -6.26 -7.93
CA ALA A 66 -4.73 -6.31 -7.43
C ALA A 66 -4.64 -5.77 -6.01
N ALA A 67 -5.35 -4.67 -5.72
CA ALA A 67 -5.34 -4.06 -4.39
C ALA A 67 -5.90 -5.02 -3.33
N PHE A 68 -7.00 -5.70 -3.62
CA PHE A 68 -7.57 -6.69 -2.71
C PHE A 68 -6.63 -7.88 -2.53
N ARG A 69 -6.10 -8.41 -3.62
CA ARG A 69 -5.21 -9.56 -3.60
C ARG A 69 -3.93 -9.28 -2.83
N GLU A 70 -3.26 -8.17 -3.13
CA GLU A 70 -1.99 -7.83 -2.48
C GLU A 70 -2.16 -7.56 -0.99
N THR A 71 -3.24 -6.87 -0.60
CA THR A 71 -3.53 -6.65 0.81
C THR A 71 -3.71 -7.96 1.55
N TYR A 72 -4.43 -8.90 0.96
CA TYR A 72 -4.62 -10.21 1.56
C TYR A 72 -3.32 -11.01 1.62
N GLU A 73 -2.54 -11.02 0.55
CA GLU A 73 -1.27 -11.73 0.52
C GLU A 73 -0.31 -11.21 1.59
N GLU A 74 -0.19 -9.91 1.73
CA GLU A 74 0.76 -9.31 2.67
C GLU A 74 0.32 -9.38 4.13
N THR A 75 -0.97 -9.25 4.40
CA THR A 75 -1.47 -9.06 5.77
C THR A 75 -2.50 -10.09 6.23
N GLY A 76 -3.00 -10.91 5.33
CA GLY A 76 -4.10 -11.84 5.63
C GLY A 76 -5.44 -11.14 5.86
N ILE A 77 -5.51 -9.83 5.63
CA ILE A 77 -6.75 -9.09 5.80
C ILE A 77 -7.58 -9.19 4.53
N LEU A 78 -8.79 -9.72 4.66
CA LEU A 78 -9.73 -9.83 3.56
C LEU A 78 -10.67 -8.62 3.57
N ILE A 79 -10.47 -7.72 2.62
CA ILE A 79 -11.33 -6.56 2.44
C ILE A 79 -12.38 -6.89 1.39
N LYS A 80 -13.63 -6.53 1.66
CA LYS A 80 -14.73 -6.76 0.72
C LYS A 80 -14.96 -5.53 -0.15
N PRO A 81 -15.48 -5.71 -1.37
CA PRO A 81 -15.73 -4.57 -2.28
C PRO A 81 -16.62 -3.49 -1.67
N ASN A 82 -17.58 -3.84 -0.81
CA ASN A 82 -18.46 -2.86 -0.17
C ASN A 82 -17.82 -2.12 1.00
N GLN A 83 -16.58 -2.45 1.35
CA GLN A 83 -15.85 -1.79 2.43
C GLN A 83 -14.92 -0.68 1.94
N VAL A 84 -14.80 -0.52 0.62
CA VAL A 84 -13.89 0.50 0.04
C VAL A 84 -14.69 1.59 -0.67
N GLU A 85 -14.07 2.75 -0.79
CA GLU A 85 -14.61 3.84 -1.60
C GLU A 85 -14.57 3.42 -3.08
N PRO A 86 -15.49 3.94 -3.92
CA PRO A 86 -15.76 3.35 -5.24
C PRO A 86 -14.66 3.50 -6.28
N HIS A 87 -13.69 4.37 -6.09
CA HIS A 87 -12.68 4.65 -7.10
C HIS A 87 -11.27 4.52 -6.55
N THR A 88 -10.35 4.01 -7.38
CA THR A 88 -8.93 4.07 -7.06
C THR A 88 -8.40 5.48 -7.26
N GLU A 89 -7.41 5.84 -6.43
CA GLU A 89 -6.60 7.03 -6.63
C GLU A 89 -5.20 6.58 -7.01
N ILE A 90 -4.40 7.46 -7.59
CA ILE A 90 -3.08 7.11 -8.11
C ILE A 90 -2.03 8.06 -7.57
N ILE A 91 -0.91 7.48 -7.13
CA ILE A 91 0.29 8.24 -6.80
C ILE A 91 1.36 7.87 -7.82
N GLN A 92 2.01 8.87 -8.37
CA GLN A 92 3.15 8.64 -9.24
C GLN A 92 4.44 8.71 -8.43
N VAL A 93 5.28 7.70 -8.58
CA VAL A 93 6.59 7.65 -7.93
C VAL A 93 7.64 7.98 -8.98
N TYR A 94 8.48 8.95 -8.67
CA TYR A 94 9.50 9.44 -9.59
C TYR A 94 10.89 8.98 -9.20
N SER A 95 11.73 8.79 -10.22
CA SER A 95 13.17 8.77 -10.06
C SER A 95 13.68 9.92 -10.94
N GLY A 96 14.13 11.00 -10.29
CA GLY A 96 14.42 12.24 -11.00
C GLY A 96 13.16 12.81 -11.63
N LYS A 97 13.12 12.91 -12.95
CA LYS A 97 11.98 13.40 -13.70
C LYS A 97 11.14 12.28 -14.33
N THR A 98 11.53 11.02 -14.11
CA THR A 98 10.89 9.87 -14.73
C THR A 98 9.94 9.19 -13.75
N VAL A 99 8.73 8.89 -14.20
CA VAL A 99 7.78 8.09 -13.42
C VAL A 99 8.22 6.63 -13.50
N ILE A 100 8.54 6.03 -12.36
CA ILE A 100 8.99 4.63 -12.29
C ILE A 100 7.94 3.68 -11.71
N ASN A 101 6.91 4.23 -11.06
CA ASN A 101 5.83 3.42 -10.50
C ASN A 101 4.58 4.28 -10.41
N ASN A 102 3.43 3.68 -10.69
CA ASN A 102 2.13 4.25 -10.36
C ASN A 102 1.53 3.37 -9.28
N ILE A 103 1.22 3.95 -8.13
CA ILE A 103 0.56 3.22 -7.06
C ILE A 103 -0.93 3.58 -7.11
N HIS A 104 -1.75 2.60 -7.48
CA HIS A 104 -3.20 2.72 -7.44
C HIS A 104 -3.65 2.31 -6.04
N TYR A 105 -4.52 3.07 -5.41
CA TYR A 105 -4.99 2.66 -4.10
C TYR A 105 -6.48 2.90 -3.91
N LEU A 106 -7.09 1.98 -3.17
CA LEU A 106 -8.46 2.09 -2.68
C LEU A 106 -8.40 2.56 -1.24
N ILE A 107 -9.48 3.15 -0.76
CA ILE A 107 -9.58 3.61 0.62
C ILE A 107 -10.64 2.79 1.34
N CYS A 108 -10.26 2.22 2.48
CA CYS A 108 -11.14 1.46 3.35
C CYS A 108 -11.18 2.15 4.71
N ASN A 109 -12.32 2.74 5.05
CA ASN A 109 -12.53 3.36 6.36
C ASN A 109 -13.26 2.38 7.27
N ILE A 110 -12.71 2.10 8.44
CA ILE A 110 -13.33 1.22 9.42
C ILE A 110 -13.52 1.95 10.74
N ASN A 111 -14.55 1.58 11.49
CA ASN A 111 -14.84 2.13 12.80
C ASN A 111 -14.54 1.14 13.93
N SER A 112 -14.36 -0.13 13.57
CA SER A 112 -13.92 -1.15 14.52
C SER A 112 -13.01 -2.15 13.82
N LEU A 113 -12.04 -2.68 14.57
CA LEU A 113 -11.08 -3.65 14.05
C LEU A 113 -11.75 -4.94 13.58
N SER A 114 -12.88 -5.30 14.20
CA SER A 114 -13.60 -6.52 13.83
C SER A 114 -14.16 -6.48 12.41
N GLU A 115 -14.36 -5.30 11.84
CA GLU A 115 -14.83 -5.18 10.44
C GLU A 115 -13.87 -5.82 9.44
N ILE A 116 -12.61 -5.92 9.81
CA ILE A 116 -11.56 -6.53 8.97
C ILE A 116 -10.90 -7.73 9.66
N GLY A 117 -11.58 -8.29 10.66
CA GLY A 117 -11.15 -9.52 11.31
C GLY A 117 -9.99 -9.37 12.27
N LEU A 118 -9.69 -8.17 12.73
CA LEU A 118 -8.61 -7.94 13.69
C LEU A 118 -9.17 -7.79 15.12
N THR A 119 -8.35 -8.15 16.09
CA THR A 119 -8.67 -7.98 17.51
C THR A 119 -7.76 -6.96 18.19
N GLY A 120 -6.69 -6.54 17.53
CA GLY A 120 -5.74 -5.56 18.03
C GLY A 120 -5.19 -4.70 16.93
N LEU A 121 -4.40 -3.70 17.32
CA LEU A 121 -3.83 -2.73 16.38
C LEU A 121 -2.71 -3.33 15.53
N THR A 122 -2.10 -4.43 16.00
CA THR A 122 -1.04 -5.12 15.26
C THR A 122 -1.61 -6.37 14.63
N VAL A 123 -1.28 -6.59 13.36
CA VAL A 123 -1.70 -7.79 12.65
C VAL A 123 -0.90 -8.98 13.16
N PRO A 124 -1.55 -10.12 13.49
CA PRO A 124 -0.82 -11.29 13.93
C PRO A 124 0.24 -11.75 12.93
N LYS A 125 1.41 -12.11 13.40
CA LYS A 125 2.51 -12.54 12.52
C LYS A 125 2.15 -13.72 11.64
N SER A 126 1.27 -14.60 12.10
CA SER A 126 0.82 -15.75 11.31
C SER A 126 0.06 -15.37 10.04
N GLN A 127 -0.44 -14.14 9.97
CA GLN A 127 -1.16 -13.63 8.79
C GLN A 127 -0.24 -12.94 7.79
N LEU A 128 0.98 -12.60 8.19
CA LEU A 128 1.90 -11.85 7.34
C LEU A 128 2.54 -12.74 6.29
N GLN A 129 2.82 -12.16 5.12
CA GLN A 129 3.46 -12.88 4.04
C GLN A 129 4.89 -13.26 4.43
N SER A 130 5.13 -14.56 4.59
CA SER A 130 6.40 -15.09 5.05
C SER A 130 7.54 -14.66 4.13
N GLY A 131 8.62 -14.16 4.73
CA GLY A 131 9.81 -13.71 3.99
C GLY A 131 9.69 -12.34 3.33
N GLU A 132 8.48 -11.77 3.30
CA GLU A 132 8.23 -10.49 2.65
C GLU A 132 7.89 -9.37 3.64
N ILE A 133 7.01 -9.67 4.58
CA ILE A 133 6.50 -8.71 5.58
C ILE A 133 6.80 -9.25 6.98
N ASP A 134 7.46 -8.44 7.80
CA ASP A 134 7.75 -8.85 9.17
C ASP A 134 6.91 -8.12 10.22
N TRP A 135 6.21 -7.07 9.83
CA TRP A 135 5.34 -6.33 10.72
C TRP A 135 4.24 -5.60 9.95
N ALA A 136 3.05 -5.57 10.50
CA ALA A 136 1.96 -4.75 10.03
C ALA A 136 1.09 -4.32 11.19
N GLY A 137 0.61 -3.08 11.16
CA GLY A 137 -0.24 -2.57 12.22
C GLY A 137 -0.70 -1.15 11.97
N PHE A 138 -1.58 -0.69 12.84
CA PHE A 138 -2.13 0.66 12.79
C PHE A 138 -1.25 1.64 13.53
N ILE A 139 -0.94 2.75 12.89
CA ILE A 139 -0.10 3.84 13.43
C ILE A 139 -0.88 5.13 13.31
N ASP A 140 -0.78 6.00 14.31
CA ASP A 140 -1.41 7.33 14.25
C ASP A 140 -0.93 8.06 13.01
N ILE A 141 -1.84 8.75 12.34
CA ILE A 141 -1.51 9.48 11.09
C ILE A 141 -0.32 10.43 11.32
N GLU A 142 -0.32 11.14 12.42
CA GLU A 142 0.78 12.09 12.71
C GLU A 142 2.14 11.38 12.81
N LEU A 143 2.18 10.24 13.47
CA LEU A 143 3.41 9.47 13.60
C LEU A 143 3.82 8.84 12.28
N ALA A 144 2.85 8.48 11.45
CA ALA A 144 3.10 7.85 10.16
C ALA A 144 3.93 8.72 9.23
N TYR A 145 3.84 10.05 9.33
CA TYR A 145 4.63 10.95 8.48
C TYR A 145 6.14 10.67 8.56
N SER A 146 6.63 10.27 9.73
CA SER A 146 8.06 9.98 9.92
C SER A 146 8.45 8.56 9.53
N LYS A 147 7.47 7.71 9.25
CA LYS A 147 7.72 6.27 9.01
C LYS A 147 7.36 5.82 7.60
N ILE A 148 6.42 6.49 6.96
CA ILE A 148 5.94 6.10 5.64
C ILE A 148 6.93 6.52 4.54
N ALA A 149 7.00 5.74 3.48
CA ALA A 149 7.81 6.07 2.31
C ALA A 149 7.44 7.46 1.79
N ALA A 150 8.44 8.25 1.43
CA ALA A 150 8.25 9.66 1.05
C ALA A 150 7.19 9.84 -0.04
N ALA A 151 7.18 8.96 -1.04
CA ALA A 151 6.22 9.03 -2.13
C ALA A 151 4.77 8.81 -1.69
N GLN A 152 4.57 8.18 -0.54
CA GLN A 152 3.23 7.88 -0.03
C GLN A 152 2.74 8.89 1.00
N ARG A 153 3.55 9.88 1.36
CA ARG A 153 3.14 10.88 2.37
C ARG A 153 1.90 11.65 1.99
N ILE A 154 1.68 11.86 0.71
CA ILE A 154 0.51 12.58 0.23
C ILE A 154 -0.81 11.89 0.64
N ILE A 155 -0.78 10.57 0.84
CA ILE A 155 -1.94 9.83 1.31
C ILE A 155 -2.38 10.35 2.69
N LEU A 156 -1.40 10.63 3.55
CA LEU A 156 -1.66 11.05 4.93
C LEU A 156 -2.34 12.41 5.01
N ASP A 157 -2.04 13.28 4.04
CA ASP A 157 -2.61 14.64 4.02
C ASP A 157 -4.13 14.62 3.93
N ARG A 158 -4.67 13.58 3.34
CA ARG A 158 -6.11 13.41 3.20
C ARG A 158 -6.81 13.14 4.54
N PHE A 159 -6.08 12.60 5.50
CA PHE A 159 -6.65 12.15 6.78
C PHE A 159 -6.16 12.94 8.00
N SER A 160 -5.30 13.90 7.78
CA SER A 160 -4.73 14.71 8.86
C SER A 160 -5.57 15.96 9.16
#